data_78741834303c19d00cfaeedce5a16ccc
#
_entry.id   78741834303c19d00cfaeedce5a16ccc
#
_cell.length_a   1.000
_cell.length_b   1.000
_cell.length_c   1.000
_cell.angle_alpha   90.00
_cell.angle_beta   90.00
_cell.angle_gamma   90.00
#
_symmetry.space_group_name_H-M   'P 1'
#
loop_
_entity.id
_entity.type
_entity.pdbx_description
1 polymer ?
#
loop_
_entity_poly.entity_id
_entity_poly.type
_entity_poly.pdbx_seq_one_letter_code
_entity_poly.pdbx_strand_id
1 'polypeptide(L)'
;TDSQSGKFILSDKFRLLKDRDFLILEPIPEKDQRIYEIEDDVAINFPIKLKLETVFQSDKTSNPAEIYVDKEKLKFPLTVRKWQEGDYFCPAGIDGKKKVSKYFKDEKFSLSEKENTWLLVSDHEVVWIIGKRQDRRFYSKNNTTPILKIALL
;
A
#
# COMPACT_ATOMS: atom_id res chain seq x y z
N THR A 1 27.12 8.10 -4.86
CA THR A 1 26.31 9.28 -4.54
C THR A 1 25.45 9.69 -5.71
N ASP A 2 26.00 9.60 -6.87
CA ASP A 2 25.35 10.11 -8.08
C ASP A 2 24.28 9.20 -8.63
N SER A 3 24.18 7.99 -8.10
CA SER A 3 23.11 7.06 -8.45
C SER A 3 21.84 7.25 -7.63
N GLN A 4 21.83 8.17 -6.69
CA GLN A 4 20.65 8.41 -5.87
C GLN A 4 19.60 9.19 -6.65
N SER A 5 18.35 8.75 -6.51
CA SER A 5 17.21 9.46 -7.04
C SER A 5 17.02 10.78 -6.29
N GLY A 6 16.61 11.80 -7.01
CA GLY A 6 16.36 13.10 -6.43
C GLY A 6 15.40 13.90 -7.25
N LYS A 7 14.94 15.03 -6.70
CA LYS A 7 14.04 15.95 -7.39
C LYS A 7 14.54 17.36 -7.31
N PHE A 8 14.28 18.13 -8.36
CA PHE A 8 14.52 19.57 -8.43
C PHE A 8 13.24 20.26 -8.84
N ILE A 9 12.83 21.27 -8.09
CA ILE A 9 11.63 22.04 -8.39
C ILE A 9 12.03 23.12 -9.40
N LEU A 10 11.44 23.07 -10.59
CA LEU A 10 11.66 24.06 -11.66
C LEU A 10 10.61 25.18 -11.65
N SER A 11 9.39 24.84 -11.22
CA SER A 11 8.27 25.78 -11.15
C SER A 11 7.17 25.19 -10.27
N ASP A 12 6.07 25.90 -10.10
CA ASP A 12 4.91 25.40 -9.37
C ASP A 12 4.24 24.22 -10.08
N LYS A 13 4.52 24.03 -11.38
CA LYS A 13 3.83 23.04 -12.20
C LYS A 13 4.71 21.87 -12.63
N PHE A 14 6.01 22.06 -12.68
CA PHE A 14 6.94 21.06 -13.22
C PHE A 14 8.11 20.83 -12.29
N ARG A 15 8.61 19.60 -12.31
CA ARG A 15 9.82 19.20 -11.62
C ARG A 15 10.72 18.36 -12.52
N LEU A 16 12.00 18.35 -12.20
CA LEU A 16 12.99 17.49 -12.83
C LEU A 16 13.34 16.38 -11.85
N LEU A 17 13.18 15.15 -12.28
CA LEU A 17 13.57 13.96 -11.50
C LEU A 17 14.86 13.39 -12.07
N LYS A 18 15.78 13.05 -11.19
CA LYS A 18 16.92 12.20 -11.52
C LYS A 18 16.61 10.80 -11.04
N ASP A 19 16.50 9.86 -11.96
CA ASP A 19 16.31 8.46 -11.68
C ASP A 19 17.36 7.65 -12.42
N ARG A 20 18.39 7.19 -11.69
CA ARG A 20 19.55 6.49 -12.24
C ARG A 20 20.25 7.35 -13.30
N ASP A 21 20.27 6.88 -14.56
CA ASP A 21 20.94 7.59 -15.67
C ASP A 21 20.02 8.52 -16.43
N PHE A 22 18.80 8.73 -15.97
CA PHE A 22 17.79 9.50 -16.66
C PHE A 22 17.41 10.76 -15.91
N LEU A 23 17.15 11.80 -16.66
CA LEU A 23 16.49 13.01 -16.18
C LEU A 23 15.08 13.05 -16.77
N ILE A 24 14.08 13.13 -15.88
CA ILE A 24 12.68 13.13 -16.29
C ILE A 24 12.07 14.46 -15.93
N LEU A 25 11.62 15.19 -16.96
CA LEU A 25 10.81 16.39 -16.76
C LEU A 25 9.35 15.97 -16.71
N GLU A 26 8.68 16.26 -15.61
CA GLU A 26 7.29 15.89 -15.46
C GLU A 26 6.48 16.97 -14.73
N PRO A 27 5.16 17.00 -14.94
CA PRO A 27 4.28 17.82 -14.12
C PRO A 27 4.37 17.34 -12.65
N ILE A 28 4.28 18.29 -11.72
CA ILE A 28 4.15 17.95 -10.31
C ILE A 28 2.75 17.36 -10.11
N PRO A 29 2.61 16.08 -9.72
CA PRO A 29 1.30 15.50 -9.50
C PRO A 29 0.61 16.15 -8.31
N GLU A 30 -0.69 16.34 -8.43
CA GLU A 30 -1.49 16.76 -7.31
C GLU A 30 -1.44 15.70 -6.23
N LYS A 31 -1.15 16.13 -5.01
CA LYS A 31 -1.16 15.23 -3.86
C LYS A 31 -2.60 14.87 -3.53
N ASP A 32 -3.01 13.65 -3.84
CA ASP A 32 -4.31 13.15 -3.39
C ASP A 32 -4.19 12.77 -1.92
N GLN A 33 -4.68 13.63 -1.04
CA GLN A 33 -4.69 13.41 0.40
C GLN A 33 -6.05 12.91 0.91
N ARG A 34 -6.96 12.58 0.00
CA ARG A 34 -8.27 12.08 0.39
C ARG A 34 -8.18 10.70 1.00
N ILE A 35 -9.10 10.44 1.90
CA ILE A 35 -9.27 9.14 2.53
C ILE A 35 -10.55 8.55 1.98
N TYR A 36 -10.44 7.34 1.43
CA TYR A 36 -11.57 6.63 0.84
C TYR A 36 -11.98 5.51 1.78
N GLU A 37 -13.23 5.49 2.18
CA GLU A 37 -13.77 4.45 3.05
C GLU A 37 -14.31 3.29 2.24
N ILE A 38 -14.07 2.07 2.72
CA ILE A 38 -14.50 0.84 2.08
C ILE A 38 -15.28 0.01 3.08
N GLU A 39 -16.51 -0.33 2.72
CA GLU A 39 -17.35 -1.24 3.50
C GLU A 39 -17.03 -2.71 3.18
N ASP A 40 -17.62 -3.59 3.95
CA ASP A 40 -17.44 -5.03 3.81
C ASP A 40 -18.10 -5.58 2.52
N ASP A 41 -17.49 -6.63 1.97
CA ASP A 41 -17.98 -7.37 0.80
C ASP A 41 -18.37 -6.50 -0.41
N VAL A 42 -17.51 -5.53 -0.75
CA VAL A 42 -17.73 -4.64 -1.88
C VAL A 42 -16.59 -4.72 -2.90
N ALA A 43 -16.86 -4.20 -4.08
CA ALA A 43 -15.84 -3.87 -5.07
C ALA A 43 -15.83 -2.38 -5.29
N ILE A 44 -14.65 -1.79 -5.37
CA ILE A 44 -14.47 -0.37 -5.66
C ILE A 44 -13.67 -0.20 -6.94
N ASN A 45 -13.97 0.86 -7.68
CA ASN A 45 -13.25 1.20 -8.91
C ASN A 45 -12.37 2.42 -8.77
N PHE A 46 -12.48 3.13 -7.67
CA PHE A 46 -11.77 4.37 -7.42
C PHE A 46 -11.43 4.48 -5.92
N PRO A 47 -10.24 4.95 -5.54
CA PRO A 47 -9.14 5.47 -6.38
C PRO A 47 -8.36 4.38 -7.12
N ILE A 48 -8.51 3.13 -6.72
CA ILE A 48 -7.95 1.94 -7.36
C ILE A 48 -9.01 0.86 -7.40
N LYS A 49 -8.82 -0.11 -8.24
CA LYS A 49 -9.79 -1.22 -8.36
C LYS A 49 -9.45 -2.30 -7.34
N LEU A 50 -10.31 -2.45 -6.35
CA LEU A 50 -10.21 -3.50 -5.33
C LEU A 50 -11.51 -4.29 -5.27
N LYS A 51 -11.37 -5.59 -5.07
CA LYS A 51 -12.48 -6.47 -4.79
C LYS A 51 -12.29 -7.12 -3.43
N LEU A 52 -13.28 -6.98 -2.58
CA LEU A 52 -13.32 -7.58 -1.25
C LEU A 52 -14.40 -8.66 -1.24
N GLU A 53 -14.05 -9.88 -0.86
CA GLU A 53 -15.02 -10.97 -0.75
C GLU A 53 -14.70 -11.87 0.44
N THR A 54 -15.74 -12.28 1.15
CA THR A 54 -15.60 -13.23 2.26
C THR A 54 -15.41 -14.63 1.70
N VAL A 55 -14.37 -15.31 2.16
CA VAL A 55 -14.06 -16.70 1.82
C VAL A 55 -13.84 -17.52 3.08
N PHE A 56 -13.88 -18.85 2.96
CA PHE A 56 -13.70 -19.74 4.10
C PHE A 56 -12.42 -20.56 4.01
N GLN A 57 -11.65 -20.35 2.96
CA GLN A 57 -10.33 -20.95 2.80
C GLN A 57 -9.39 -19.91 2.24
N SER A 58 -8.16 -19.93 2.74
CA SER A 58 -7.10 -19.08 2.21
C SER A 58 -6.22 -19.91 1.28
N ASP A 59 -5.97 -19.37 0.10
CA ASP A 59 -4.94 -19.91 -0.77
C ASP A 59 -3.61 -19.28 -0.38
N LYS A 60 -2.60 -20.12 -0.17
CA LYS A 60 -1.25 -19.62 0.04
C LYS A 60 -0.71 -19.15 -1.31
N THR A 61 -0.92 -17.89 -1.58
CA THR A 61 -0.43 -17.27 -2.80
C THR A 61 0.77 -16.39 -2.50
N SER A 62 1.70 -16.36 -3.43
CA SER A 62 2.79 -15.39 -3.42
C SER A 62 2.46 -14.15 -4.26
N ASN A 63 1.25 -14.08 -4.79
CA ASN A 63 0.81 -12.96 -5.63
C ASN A 63 0.63 -11.70 -4.77
N PRO A 64 1.44 -10.64 -4.98
CA PRO A 64 1.32 -9.41 -4.20
C PRO A 64 0.05 -8.62 -4.50
N ALA A 65 -0.67 -8.97 -5.56
CA ALA A 65 -1.92 -8.30 -5.93
C ALA A 65 -3.14 -8.79 -5.14
N GLU A 66 -2.97 -9.79 -4.28
CA GLU A 66 -4.06 -10.26 -3.44
C GLU A 66 -3.59 -10.67 -2.07
N ILE A 67 -4.45 -10.46 -1.08
CA ILE A 67 -4.18 -10.84 0.31
C ILE A 67 -5.37 -11.56 0.91
N TYR A 68 -5.08 -12.36 1.93
CA TYR A 68 -6.06 -13.05 2.75
C TYR A 68 -5.91 -12.56 4.19
N VAL A 69 -6.97 -11.99 4.72
CA VAL A 69 -6.95 -11.30 6.01
C VAL A 69 -7.93 -11.97 6.95
N ASP A 70 -7.54 -12.13 8.21
CA ASP A 70 -8.47 -12.55 9.25
C ASP A 70 -9.52 -11.45 9.42
N LYS A 71 -10.75 -11.73 8.96
CA LYS A 71 -11.82 -10.73 8.95
C LYS A 71 -12.15 -10.21 10.34
N GLU A 72 -12.00 -11.03 11.37
CA GLU A 72 -12.27 -10.63 12.75
C GLU A 72 -11.29 -9.58 13.29
N LYS A 73 -10.13 -9.44 12.67
CA LYS A 73 -9.14 -8.43 13.05
C LYS A 73 -9.37 -7.08 12.40
N LEU A 74 -10.29 -7.00 11.46
CA LEU A 74 -10.59 -5.77 10.74
C LEU A 74 -11.69 -4.98 11.44
N LYS A 75 -11.57 -3.67 11.38
CA LYS A 75 -12.59 -2.73 11.84
C LYS A 75 -13.07 -1.92 10.64
N PHE A 76 -14.32 -2.16 10.24
CA PHE A 76 -14.93 -1.44 9.13
C PHE A 76 -15.50 -0.10 9.59
N PRO A 77 -15.53 0.92 8.71
CA PRO A 77 -15.02 0.88 7.36
C PRO A 77 -13.49 0.83 7.31
N LEU A 78 -12.94 0.14 6.33
CA LEU A 78 -11.51 0.22 6.03
C LEU A 78 -11.25 1.51 5.28
N THR A 79 -10.01 1.98 5.31
CA THR A 79 -9.64 3.18 4.55
C THR A 79 -8.55 2.89 3.54
N VAL A 80 -8.63 3.58 2.41
CA VAL A 80 -7.57 3.61 1.40
C VAL A 80 -7.07 5.03 1.32
N ARG A 81 -5.77 5.20 1.52
CA ARG A 81 -5.13 6.51 1.47
C ARG A 81 -3.69 6.40 1.03
N LYS A 82 -3.10 7.51 0.68
CA LYS A 82 -1.66 7.59 0.43
C LYS A 82 -0.90 7.46 1.75
N TRP A 83 0.34 6.98 1.64
CA TRP A 83 1.22 6.89 2.81
C TRP A 83 1.60 8.28 3.32
N GLN A 84 1.91 8.34 4.60
CA GLN A 84 2.33 9.56 5.29
C GLN A 84 3.58 9.26 6.11
N GLU A 85 4.38 10.29 6.38
CA GLU A 85 5.49 10.14 7.31
C GLU A 85 4.99 9.62 8.66
N GLY A 86 5.73 8.66 9.20
CA GLY A 86 5.36 8.02 10.45
C GLY A 86 4.55 6.74 10.27
N ASP A 87 4.03 6.46 9.09
CA ASP A 87 3.36 5.18 8.82
C ASP A 87 4.33 4.02 9.00
N TYR A 88 3.85 2.96 9.64
CA TYR A 88 4.62 1.74 9.81
C TYR A 88 3.73 0.51 9.63
N PHE A 89 4.36 -0.61 9.39
CA PHE A 89 3.69 -1.91 9.33
C PHE A 89 4.62 -2.98 9.86
N CYS A 90 4.08 -4.18 10.06
CA CYS A 90 4.84 -5.31 10.57
C CYS A 90 4.98 -6.37 9.47
N PRO A 91 6.05 -6.32 8.66
CA PRO A 91 6.24 -7.32 7.61
C PRO A 91 6.64 -8.67 8.20
N ALA A 92 6.33 -9.76 7.49
CA ALA A 92 6.84 -11.06 7.83
C ALA A 92 8.38 -11.09 7.70
N GLY A 93 9.02 -11.87 8.54
CA GLY A 93 10.47 -12.07 8.49
C GLY A 93 11.30 -11.16 9.37
N ILE A 94 10.69 -10.16 9.99
CA ILE A 94 11.35 -9.32 11.01
C ILE A 94 10.50 -9.23 12.27
N ASP A 95 11.16 -9.07 13.40
CA ASP A 95 10.48 -8.76 14.65
C ASP A 95 10.18 -7.26 14.73
N GLY A 96 8.97 -6.93 15.19
CA GLY A 96 8.56 -5.56 15.35
C GLY A 96 8.07 -4.92 14.06
N LYS A 97 8.21 -3.61 14.02
CA LYS A 97 7.63 -2.77 12.97
C LYS A 97 8.69 -2.18 12.06
N LYS A 98 8.28 -1.86 10.85
CA LYS A 98 9.11 -1.20 9.85
C LYS A 98 8.37 0.02 9.31
N LYS A 99 9.05 1.15 9.23
CA LYS A 99 8.45 2.33 8.60
C LYS A 99 8.19 2.08 7.12
N VAL A 100 7.07 2.56 6.63
CA VAL A 100 6.73 2.46 5.21
C VAL A 100 7.78 3.18 4.36
N SER A 101 8.26 4.33 4.81
CA SER A 101 9.35 5.06 4.14
C SER A 101 10.62 4.23 4.00
N LYS A 102 10.96 3.46 5.04
CA LYS A 102 12.13 2.57 4.99
C LYS A 102 11.91 1.40 4.03
N TYR A 103 10.70 0.84 4.02
CA TYR A 103 10.34 -0.20 3.07
C TYR A 103 10.54 0.29 1.62
N PHE A 104 10.07 1.49 1.31
CA PHE A 104 10.23 2.07 -0.02
C PHE A 104 11.72 2.22 -0.39
N LYS A 105 12.53 2.66 0.57
CA LYS A 105 13.97 2.81 0.36
C LYS A 105 14.64 1.47 0.11
N ASP A 106 14.34 0.47 0.93
CA ASP A 106 14.92 -0.87 0.83
C ASP A 106 14.52 -1.56 -0.48
N GLU A 107 13.30 -1.33 -0.95
CA GLU A 107 12.79 -1.86 -2.21
C GLU A 107 13.11 -0.97 -3.42
N LYS A 108 13.87 0.10 -3.19
CA LYS A 108 14.34 1.02 -4.24
C LYS A 108 13.20 1.65 -5.07
N PHE A 109 12.14 2.04 -4.39
CA PHE A 109 11.03 2.75 -5.03
C PHE A 109 11.50 4.08 -5.59
N SER A 110 11.11 4.36 -6.83
CA SER A 110 11.24 5.70 -7.40
C SER A 110 10.27 6.66 -6.70
N LEU A 111 10.48 7.96 -6.88
CA LEU A 111 9.55 8.95 -6.34
C LEU A 111 8.13 8.76 -6.89
N SER A 112 8.01 8.49 -8.20
CA SER A 112 6.72 8.22 -8.83
C SER A 112 6.03 6.99 -8.23
N GLU A 113 6.78 5.92 -7.98
CA GLU A 113 6.23 4.72 -7.35
C GLU A 113 5.71 4.99 -5.95
N LYS A 114 6.46 5.77 -5.14
CA LYS A 114 6.00 6.17 -3.81
C LYS A 114 4.71 6.98 -3.87
N GLU A 115 4.64 7.94 -4.78
CA GLU A 115 3.48 8.81 -4.94
C GLU A 115 2.23 8.08 -5.43
N ASN A 116 2.41 6.98 -6.15
CA ASN A 116 1.32 6.16 -6.67
C ASN A 116 0.95 4.98 -5.78
N THR A 117 1.57 4.87 -4.61
CA THR A 117 1.31 3.78 -3.68
C THR A 117 0.18 4.13 -2.72
N TRP A 118 -0.82 3.26 -2.66
CA TRP A 118 -1.94 3.36 -1.75
C TRP A 118 -1.78 2.38 -0.60
N LEU A 119 -2.26 2.76 0.57
CA LEU A 119 -2.31 1.89 1.75
C LEU A 119 -3.75 1.51 2.05
N LEU A 120 -3.96 0.27 2.45
CA LEU A 120 -5.19 -0.18 3.07
C LEU A 120 -5.00 -0.15 4.58
N VAL A 121 -5.90 0.52 5.28
CA VAL A 121 -5.78 0.80 6.71
C VAL A 121 -7.04 0.36 7.45
N SER A 122 -6.86 -0.28 8.60
CA SER A 122 -7.92 -0.62 9.54
C SER A 122 -7.63 0.04 10.88
N ASP A 123 -8.48 0.94 11.31
CA ASP A 123 -8.39 1.62 12.61
C ASP A 123 -6.94 2.09 12.94
N HIS A 124 -6.39 2.92 12.07
CA HIS A 124 -5.03 3.47 12.16
C HIS A 124 -3.88 2.49 11.95
N GLU A 125 -4.16 1.22 11.70
CA GLU A 125 -3.14 0.22 11.43
C GLU A 125 -3.06 -0.11 9.94
N VAL A 126 -1.86 -0.10 9.39
CA VAL A 126 -1.65 -0.48 8.00
C VAL A 126 -1.86 -1.98 7.86
N VAL A 127 -2.81 -2.36 7.01
CA VAL A 127 -3.09 -3.77 6.68
C VAL A 127 -2.26 -4.24 5.49
N TRP A 128 -2.14 -3.38 4.51
CA TRP A 128 -1.52 -3.74 3.23
C TRP A 128 -0.96 -2.51 2.52
N ILE A 129 0.28 -2.58 2.11
CA ILE A 129 0.83 -1.68 1.09
C ILE A 129 0.34 -2.26 -0.23
N ILE A 130 -0.70 -1.67 -0.80
CA ILE A 130 -1.52 -2.28 -1.84
C ILE A 130 -0.70 -2.67 -3.06
N GLY A 131 -0.80 -3.93 -3.45
CA GLY A 131 -0.03 -4.50 -4.54
C GLY A 131 1.41 -4.85 -4.19
N LYS A 132 1.81 -4.69 -2.94
CA LYS A 132 3.20 -4.87 -2.50
C LYS A 132 3.33 -5.82 -1.32
N ARG A 133 3.04 -5.37 -0.10
CA ARG A 133 3.33 -6.14 1.10
C ARG A 133 2.22 -6.05 2.13
N GLN A 134 1.81 -7.19 2.66
CA GLN A 134 0.81 -7.28 3.72
C GLN A 134 1.48 -7.20 5.10
N ASP A 135 0.77 -6.61 6.05
CA ASP A 135 1.14 -6.65 7.46
C ASP A 135 0.81 -8.04 8.04
N ARG A 136 1.78 -8.68 8.70
CA ARG A 136 1.61 -10.03 9.25
C ARG A 136 0.58 -10.13 10.36
N ARG A 137 0.27 -9.04 11.05
CA ARG A 137 -0.71 -9.05 12.14
C ARG A 137 -2.11 -9.40 11.67
N PHE A 138 -2.37 -9.20 10.38
CA PHE A 138 -3.67 -9.43 9.76
C PHE A 138 -3.74 -10.75 8.98
N TYR A 139 -2.71 -11.57 9.00
CA TYR A 139 -2.74 -12.86 8.32
C TYR A 139 -3.86 -13.74 8.88
N SER A 140 -4.57 -14.41 7.99
CA SER A 140 -5.48 -15.46 8.41
C SER A 140 -4.67 -16.64 8.96
N LYS A 141 -5.01 -17.07 10.16
CA LYS A 141 -4.23 -18.13 10.85
C LYS A 141 -4.79 -19.52 10.62
N ASN A 142 -6.09 -19.62 10.38
CA ASN A 142 -6.77 -20.89 10.19
C ASN A 142 -8.06 -20.68 9.39
N ASN A 143 -8.71 -21.78 9.01
CA ASN A 143 -9.97 -21.73 8.26
C ASN A 143 -11.21 -21.82 9.16
N THR A 144 -11.09 -21.50 10.45
CA THR A 144 -12.21 -21.54 11.40
C THR A 144 -12.92 -20.21 11.54
N THR A 145 -12.29 -19.11 11.09
CA THR A 145 -12.87 -17.77 11.11
C THR A 145 -13.10 -17.28 9.68
N PRO A 146 -14.03 -16.34 9.48
CA PRO A 146 -14.21 -15.73 8.17
C PRO A 146 -12.93 -15.05 7.71
N ILE A 147 -12.60 -15.23 6.44
CA ILE A 147 -11.41 -14.67 5.81
C ILE A 147 -11.89 -13.66 4.76
N LEU A 148 -11.31 -12.48 4.76
CA LEU A 148 -11.54 -11.51 3.70
C LEU A 148 -10.42 -11.62 2.67
N LYS A 149 -10.79 -11.98 1.46
CA LYS A 149 -9.88 -11.93 0.31
C LYS A 149 -9.98 -10.54 -0.30
N ILE A 150 -8.86 -9.87 -0.46
CA ILE A 150 -8.78 -8.55 -1.06
C ILE A 150 -7.86 -8.63 -2.27
N ALA A 151 -8.38 -8.31 -3.42
CA ALA A 151 -7.65 -8.41 -4.68
C ALA A 151 -7.58 -7.04 -5.37
N LEU A 152 -6.38 -6.69 -5.83
CA LEU A 152 -6.13 -5.58 -6.72
C LEU A 152 -6.41 -6.05 -8.16
N LEU A 153 -7.35 -5.39 -8.82
CA LEU A 153 -7.79 -5.76 -10.17
C LEU A 153 -7.06 -5.01 -11.27
#